data_78f7e93a0ce6afb0504f37a77316781a
#
_entry.id   78f7e93a0ce6afb0504f37a77316781a
#
_cell.length_a   1.000
_cell.length_b   1.000
_cell.length_c   1.000
_cell.angle_alpha   90.00
_cell.angle_beta   90.00
_cell.angle_gamma   90.00
#
_symmetry.space_group_name_H-M   'P 1'
#
loop_
_entity.id
_entity.type
_entity.pdbx_description
1 polymer ?
#
loop_
_entity_poly.entity_id
_entity_poly.type
_entity_poly.pdbx_seq_one_letter_code
_entity_poly.pdbx_strand_id
1 'polypeptide(L)'
;MINKKIINIRKSLDKLDDQFLRLIKKRTSLVSEIVKNKKFKKDIVDKKRINIILKNIKKKSISRKIDYKITEKIWSSMIKAYIDYEFRKFKKK
;
A
#
# COMPACT_ATOMS: atom_id res chain seq x y z
N MET A 1 -0.69 19.34 28.03
CA MET A 1 -1.80 19.94 27.26
C MET A 1 -1.43 20.12 25.80
N ILE A 2 -2.34 19.74 24.91
CA ILE A 2 -2.14 19.92 23.47
C ILE A 2 -2.56 21.33 23.11
N ASN A 3 -1.66 22.11 22.48
CA ASN A 3 -1.98 23.45 22.06
C ASN A 3 -2.82 23.47 20.76
N LYS A 4 -3.42 24.64 20.50
CA LYS A 4 -4.28 24.86 19.32
C LYS A 4 -3.59 24.52 18.00
N LYS A 5 -2.30 24.79 17.92
CA LYS A 5 -1.49 24.55 16.72
C LYS A 5 -1.42 23.06 16.40
N ILE A 6 -1.19 22.24 17.40
CA ILE A 6 -1.14 20.76 17.25
C ILE A 6 -2.51 20.23 16.85
N ILE A 7 -3.59 20.74 17.45
CA ILE A 7 -4.96 20.34 17.10
C ILE A 7 -5.23 20.61 15.63
N ASN A 8 -4.85 21.78 15.12
CA ASN A 8 -5.06 22.14 13.72
C ASN A 8 -4.24 21.27 12.76
N ILE A 9 -2.99 20.96 13.13
CA ILE A 9 -2.14 20.06 12.34
C ILE A 9 -2.76 18.66 12.28
N ARG A 10 -3.30 18.17 13.40
CA ARG A 10 -3.97 16.86 13.42
C ARG A 10 -5.21 16.81 12.54
N LYS A 11 -5.98 17.90 12.47
CA LYS A 11 -7.10 18.00 11.54
C LYS A 11 -6.65 17.86 10.08
N SER A 12 -5.50 18.47 9.75
CA SER A 12 -4.93 18.34 8.41
C SER A 12 -4.49 16.90 8.13
N LEU A 13 -3.89 16.22 9.13
CA LEU A 13 -3.54 14.80 9.02
C LEU A 13 -4.78 13.93 8.80
N ASP A 14 -5.87 14.21 9.50
CA ASP A 14 -7.13 13.48 9.34
C ASP A 14 -7.66 13.59 7.91
N LYS A 15 -7.55 14.76 7.31
CA LYS A 15 -7.95 14.96 5.89
C LYS A 15 -7.09 14.16 4.94
N LEU A 16 -5.77 14.09 5.20
CA LEU A 16 -4.86 13.27 4.40
C LEU A 16 -5.20 11.78 4.55
N ASP A 17 -5.56 11.35 5.74
CA ASP A 17 -5.98 9.97 5.97
C ASP A 17 -7.21 9.61 5.15
N ASP A 18 -8.18 10.53 5.03
CA ASP A 18 -9.34 10.33 4.16
C ASP A 18 -8.93 10.13 2.70
N GLN A 19 -7.94 10.89 2.23
CA GLN A 19 -7.40 10.72 0.88
C GLN A 19 -6.71 9.37 0.71
N PHE A 20 -5.93 8.96 1.71
CA PHE A 20 -5.30 7.64 1.76
C PHE A 20 -6.33 6.53 1.65
N LEU A 21 -7.41 6.61 2.40
CA LEU A 21 -8.48 5.60 2.37
C LEU A 21 -9.10 5.48 0.99
N ARG A 22 -9.31 6.60 0.29
CA ARG A 22 -9.82 6.58 -1.10
C ARG A 22 -8.85 5.88 -2.04
N LEU A 23 -7.54 6.14 -1.89
CA LEU A 23 -6.50 5.50 -2.70
C LEU A 23 -6.41 4.00 -2.40
N ILE A 24 -6.51 3.62 -1.13
CA ILE A 24 -6.52 2.21 -0.73
C ILE A 24 -7.73 1.49 -1.34
N LYS A 25 -8.89 2.12 -1.34
CA LYS A 25 -10.09 1.55 -1.97
C LYS A 25 -9.86 1.28 -3.46
N LYS A 26 -9.29 2.23 -4.18
CA LYS A 26 -8.94 2.08 -5.60
C LYS A 26 -7.92 0.96 -5.82
N ARG A 27 -6.87 0.96 -4.99
CA ARG A 27 -5.82 -0.04 -5.07
C ARG A 27 -6.38 -1.44 -4.82
N THR A 28 -7.25 -1.59 -3.83
CA THR A 28 -7.89 -2.86 -3.51
C THR A 28 -8.74 -3.37 -4.67
N SER A 29 -9.47 -2.50 -5.36
CA SER A 29 -10.22 -2.87 -6.56
C SER A 29 -9.31 -3.42 -7.65
N LEU A 30 -8.17 -2.79 -7.88
CA LEU A 30 -7.21 -3.23 -8.88
C LEU A 30 -6.57 -4.58 -8.49
N VAL A 31 -6.22 -4.74 -7.23
CA VAL A 31 -5.69 -6.01 -6.72
C VAL A 31 -6.73 -7.13 -6.85
N SER A 32 -8.00 -6.82 -6.59
CA SER A 32 -9.10 -7.76 -6.77
C SER A 32 -9.19 -8.26 -8.22
N GLU A 33 -9.01 -7.35 -9.18
CA GLU A 33 -8.97 -7.71 -10.60
C GLU A 33 -7.77 -8.61 -10.93
N ILE A 34 -6.61 -8.31 -10.35
CA ILE A 34 -5.40 -9.13 -10.56
C ILE A 34 -5.64 -10.55 -10.06
N VAL A 35 -6.18 -10.72 -8.85
CA VAL A 35 -6.39 -12.05 -8.29
C VAL A 35 -7.42 -12.86 -9.08
N LYS A 36 -8.42 -12.21 -9.66
CA LYS A 36 -9.39 -12.88 -10.55
C LYS A 36 -8.73 -13.47 -11.80
N ASN A 37 -7.63 -12.88 -12.25
CA ASN A 37 -6.91 -13.31 -13.43
C ASN A 37 -5.76 -14.26 -13.15
N LYS A 38 -5.47 -14.56 -11.88
CA LYS A 38 -4.46 -15.55 -11.50
C LYS A 38 -5.08 -16.95 -11.53
N LYS A 39 -4.42 -17.85 -12.24
CA LYS A 39 -4.88 -19.24 -12.39
C LYS A 39 -4.53 -20.12 -11.22
N PHE A 40 -3.37 -19.87 -10.59
CA PHE A 40 -2.83 -20.71 -9.54
C PHE A 40 -2.56 -19.90 -8.27
N LYS A 41 -2.86 -20.51 -7.13
CA LYS A 41 -2.63 -19.92 -5.82
C LYS A 41 -1.16 -19.54 -5.60
N LYS A 42 -0.23 -20.32 -6.15
CA LYS A 42 1.21 -20.05 -6.05
C LYS A 42 1.63 -18.75 -6.72
N ASP A 43 0.82 -18.22 -7.65
CA ASP A 43 1.12 -16.99 -8.38
C ASP A 43 0.82 -15.73 -7.55
N ILE A 44 0.19 -15.88 -6.39
CA ILE A 44 -0.14 -14.75 -5.51
C ILE A 44 1.13 -14.08 -4.98
N VAL A 45 2.11 -14.88 -4.54
CA VAL A 45 3.39 -14.31 -4.08
C VAL A 45 4.34 -14.20 -5.26
N ASP A 46 4.40 -13.01 -5.85
CA ASP A 46 5.28 -12.70 -6.97
C ASP A 46 6.49 -11.92 -6.46
N LYS A 47 7.55 -12.66 -6.10
CA LYS A 47 8.78 -12.07 -5.54
C LYS A 47 9.44 -11.07 -6.49
N LYS A 48 9.40 -11.35 -7.78
CA LYS A 48 9.96 -10.46 -8.80
C LYS A 48 9.26 -9.11 -8.82
N ARG A 49 7.92 -9.14 -8.79
CA ARG A 49 7.10 -7.94 -8.76
C ARG A 49 7.31 -7.16 -7.46
N ILE A 50 7.39 -7.84 -6.32
CA ILE A 50 7.65 -7.24 -5.01
C ILE A 50 8.97 -6.46 -5.05
N ASN A 51 10.02 -7.06 -5.57
CA ASN A 51 11.34 -6.41 -5.67
C ASN A 51 11.28 -5.17 -6.56
N ILE A 52 10.55 -5.22 -7.68
CA ILE A 52 10.36 -4.09 -8.58
C ILE A 52 9.65 -2.94 -7.85
N ILE A 53 8.56 -3.25 -7.14
CA ILE A 53 7.80 -2.25 -6.39
C ILE A 53 8.71 -1.56 -5.36
N LEU A 54 9.43 -2.33 -4.56
CA LEU A 54 10.27 -1.78 -3.49
C LEU A 54 11.42 -0.91 -4.04
N LYS A 55 12.03 -1.33 -5.15
CA LYS A 55 13.05 -0.53 -5.83
C LYS A 55 12.48 0.79 -6.34
N ASN A 56 11.30 0.75 -6.95
CA ASN A 56 10.65 1.94 -7.48
C ASN A 56 10.28 2.91 -6.36
N ILE A 57 9.76 2.38 -5.24
CA ILE A 57 9.40 3.20 -4.09
C ILE A 57 10.63 3.87 -3.48
N LYS A 58 11.75 3.15 -3.40
CA LYS A 58 13.01 3.72 -2.91
C LYS A 58 13.46 4.89 -3.79
N LYS A 59 13.51 4.69 -5.10
CA LYS A 59 13.90 5.73 -6.07
C LYS A 59 12.99 6.95 -5.96
N LYS A 60 11.68 6.74 -5.96
CA LYS A 60 10.70 7.82 -5.90
C LYS A 60 10.75 8.57 -4.58
N SER A 61 10.97 7.87 -3.48
CA SER A 61 11.10 8.48 -2.15
C SER A 61 12.31 9.41 -2.12
N ILE A 62 13.45 8.94 -2.56
CA ILE A 62 14.68 9.75 -2.60
C ILE A 62 14.49 10.97 -3.51
N SER A 63 13.96 10.75 -4.71
CA SER A 63 13.72 11.80 -5.70
C SER A 63 12.77 12.88 -5.18
N ARG A 64 11.79 12.51 -4.37
CA ARG A 64 10.79 13.44 -3.80
C ARG A 64 11.13 13.94 -2.40
N LYS A 65 12.34 13.66 -1.93
CA LYS A 65 12.83 14.04 -0.59
C LYS A 65 11.93 13.52 0.53
N ILE A 66 11.44 12.30 0.37
CA ILE A 66 10.65 11.60 1.39
C ILE A 66 11.60 10.65 2.15
N ASP A 67 11.46 10.61 3.48
CA ASP A 67 12.24 9.69 4.30
C ASP A 67 11.88 8.23 3.91
N TYR A 68 12.84 7.53 3.31
CA TYR A 68 12.63 6.17 2.83
C TYR A 68 12.34 5.18 3.97
N LYS A 69 12.79 5.48 5.19
CA LYS A 69 12.46 4.63 6.36
C LYS A 69 10.95 4.56 6.60
N ILE A 70 10.23 5.63 6.27
CA ILE A 70 8.77 5.67 6.37
C ILE A 70 8.13 4.87 5.24
N THR A 71 8.47 5.19 3.99
CA THR A 71 7.83 4.55 2.83
C THR A 71 8.17 3.07 2.72
N GLU A 72 9.38 2.67 3.10
CA GLU A 72 9.77 1.25 3.13
C GLU A 72 8.84 0.43 4.04
N LYS A 73 8.60 0.92 5.25
CA LYS A 73 7.72 0.23 6.22
C LYS A 73 6.28 0.20 5.73
N ILE A 74 5.80 1.31 5.19
CA ILE A 74 4.42 1.39 4.67
C ILE A 74 4.25 0.40 3.52
N TRP A 75 5.14 0.41 2.53
CA TRP A 75 5.00 -0.47 1.37
C TRP A 75 5.20 -1.94 1.71
N SER A 76 6.17 -2.27 2.57
CA SER A 76 6.37 -3.66 3.02
C SER A 76 5.14 -4.19 3.74
N SER A 77 4.55 -3.40 4.63
CA SER A 77 3.32 -3.78 5.35
C SER A 77 2.13 -3.89 4.42
N MET A 78 2.00 -2.96 3.48
CA MET A 78 0.91 -2.96 2.50
C MET A 78 0.98 -4.18 1.58
N ILE A 79 2.18 -4.52 1.12
CA ILE A 79 2.38 -5.69 0.26
C ILE A 79 1.94 -6.97 1.00
N LYS A 80 2.34 -7.12 2.26
CA LYS A 80 1.94 -8.28 3.09
C LYS A 80 0.42 -8.33 3.27
N ALA A 81 -0.19 -7.19 3.56
CA ALA A 81 -1.64 -7.08 3.74
C ALA A 81 -2.39 -7.50 2.47
N TYR A 82 -1.91 -7.09 1.29
CA TYR A 82 -2.54 -7.46 0.03
C TYR A 82 -2.29 -8.90 -0.37
N ILE A 83 -1.13 -9.46 -0.02
CA ILE A 83 -0.90 -10.90 -0.21
C ILE A 83 -1.93 -11.71 0.59
N ASP A 84 -2.15 -11.37 1.85
CA ASP A 84 -3.17 -12.02 2.69
C ASP A 84 -4.57 -11.85 2.10
N TYR A 85 -4.87 -10.65 1.62
CA TYR A 85 -6.15 -10.35 0.97
C TYR A 85 -6.35 -11.22 -0.29
N GLU A 86 -5.32 -11.34 -1.13
CA GLU A 86 -5.39 -12.15 -2.35
C GLU A 86 -5.62 -13.63 -2.03
N PHE A 87 -4.96 -14.16 -0.99
CA PHE A 87 -5.20 -15.54 -0.56
C PHE A 87 -6.64 -15.77 -0.12
N ARG A 88 -7.22 -14.80 0.60
CA ARG A 88 -8.62 -14.91 1.04
C ARG A 88 -9.60 -14.83 -0.14
N LYS A 89 -9.25 -14.09 -1.17
CA LYS A 89 -10.14 -13.85 -2.33
C LYS A 89 -9.90 -14.80 -3.49
N PHE A 90 -8.82 -15.54 -3.46
CA PHE A 90 -8.49 -16.46 -4.55
C PHE A 90 -9.56 -17.56 -4.68
N LYS A 91 -10.05 -17.73 -5.90
CA LYS A 91 -10.99 -18.80 -6.24
C LYS A 91 -10.37 -19.68 -7.32
N LYS A 92 -10.29 -20.96 -7.03
CA LYS A 92 -9.78 -21.94 -7.98
C LYS A 92 -10.67 -21.95 -9.23
N LYS A 93 -10.06 -21.85 -10.39
CA LYS A 93 -10.75 -21.87 -11.69
C LYS A 93 -10.72 -23.24 -12.30
#